data_9550f352a2c35a32e69359f240d38f90
#
_entry.id   9550f352a2c35a32e69359f240d38f90
#
_cell.length_a   1.000
_cell.length_b   1.000
_cell.length_c   1.000
_cell.angle_alpha   90.00
_cell.angle_beta   90.00
_cell.angle_gamma   90.00
#
_symmetry.space_group_name_H-M   'P 1'
#
loop_
_entity.id
_entity.type
_entity.pdbx_description
1 polymer ?
#
loop_
_entity_poly.entity_id
_entity_poly.type
_entity_poly.pdbx_seq_one_letter_code
_entity_poly.pdbx_strand_id
1 'polypeptide(L)'
;GVVSPLGIGHQDFWDNLVSGNSAIAPMECLDLSKYECKNGAEVKGLNPEKFLGRKGLRYLNKGTKFLGSSAKLAVDDANLEIDEELANDTGILIGSSLGNFSQTTDYFHNIIREGPSNLSPMQSYDVALNSSINYVSVFFKMKSFARTISSGFTSGTDAIGNAIKLIQNGKAKVIIAGGVEQLSLDLYMIFYMRKMLAGSDGTGNEISMPFDKRRNGFIMSEGSYVFVMEDHEHAVSRGAKIYGEISGYGSLFSGGRNSDIEKRVEKARNTMKLCLDDAGISTEDIDLINANGNSDKFSDLIEAKAIKELLKKKGEEVPVHTVKSTLGESYGASGAAQTASALLSIKNSL
;
A
#
# COMPACT_ATOMS: atom_id res chain seq x y z
N GLY A 1 -4.57 1.50 10.98
CA GLY A 1 -5.76 2.06 10.32
C GLY A 1 -5.87 1.56 8.88
N VAL A 2 -7.02 1.05 8.53
CA VAL A 2 -7.26 0.40 7.23
C VAL A 2 -8.50 1.00 6.57
N VAL A 3 -8.37 1.35 5.29
CA VAL A 3 -9.47 1.65 4.37
C VAL A 3 -9.25 0.79 3.13
N SER A 4 -10.05 -0.26 2.98
CA SER A 4 -9.83 -1.28 1.95
C SER A 4 -11.13 -1.77 1.33
N PRO A 5 -11.09 -2.44 0.17
CA PRO A 5 -12.25 -3.12 -0.39
C PRO A 5 -12.83 -4.21 0.51
N LEU A 6 -12.03 -4.81 1.39
CA LEU A 6 -12.46 -5.82 2.36
C LEU A 6 -13.07 -5.21 3.63
N GLY A 7 -13.03 -3.89 3.80
CA GLY A 7 -13.67 -3.22 4.94
C GLY A 7 -12.94 -1.96 5.39
N ILE A 8 -13.63 -1.22 6.27
CA ILE A 8 -13.16 0.02 6.86
C ILE A 8 -12.83 -0.24 8.34
N GLY A 9 -11.57 -0.09 8.68
CA GLY A 9 -11.01 -0.50 9.97
C GLY A 9 -10.30 -1.85 9.88
N HIS A 10 -9.41 -2.09 10.85
CA HIS A 10 -8.60 -3.31 10.85
C HIS A 10 -9.41 -4.57 11.19
N GLN A 11 -10.53 -4.44 11.91
CA GLN A 11 -11.37 -5.58 12.29
C GLN A 11 -12.15 -6.10 11.08
N ASP A 12 -12.90 -5.23 10.38
CA ASP A 12 -13.66 -5.62 9.19
C ASP A 12 -12.73 -6.20 8.11
N PHE A 13 -11.55 -5.57 7.91
CA PHE A 13 -10.53 -6.07 6.99
C PHE A 13 -10.10 -7.50 7.35
N TRP A 14 -9.80 -7.76 8.62
CA TRP A 14 -9.35 -9.05 9.10
C TRP A 14 -10.43 -10.13 8.99
N ASP A 15 -11.63 -9.84 9.44
CA ASP A 15 -12.74 -10.79 9.43
C ASP A 15 -13.09 -11.23 8.01
N ASN A 16 -13.11 -10.31 7.06
CA ASN A 16 -13.32 -10.62 5.64
C ASN A 16 -12.15 -11.37 5.02
N LEU A 17 -10.91 -11.04 5.39
CA LEU A 17 -9.72 -11.72 4.89
C LEU A 17 -9.69 -13.18 5.34
N VAL A 18 -9.91 -13.46 6.62
CA VAL A 18 -9.90 -14.82 7.20
C VAL A 18 -11.08 -15.64 6.70
N SER A 19 -12.23 -15.02 6.49
CA SER A 19 -13.40 -15.68 5.91
C SER A 19 -13.25 -16.02 4.43
N GLY A 20 -12.15 -15.59 3.77
CA GLY A 20 -11.93 -15.80 2.34
C GLY A 20 -12.89 -15.01 1.45
N ASN A 21 -13.52 -13.97 1.97
CA ASN A 21 -14.40 -13.10 1.20
C ASN A 21 -13.58 -12.33 0.14
N SER A 22 -14.03 -12.39 -1.11
CA SER A 22 -13.39 -11.65 -2.20
C SER A 22 -14.06 -10.29 -2.40
N ALA A 23 -13.24 -9.25 -2.51
CA ALA A 23 -13.71 -7.91 -2.86
C ALA A 23 -13.70 -7.66 -4.38
N ILE A 24 -13.28 -8.65 -5.17
CA ILE A 24 -13.16 -8.55 -6.62
C ILE A 24 -14.54 -8.62 -7.25
N ALA A 25 -14.92 -7.58 -7.97
CA ALA A 25 -16.19 -7.45 -8.68
C ALA A 25 -16.04 -6.52 -9.89
N PRO A 26 -17.01 -6.44 -10.80
CA PRO A 26 -17.01 -5.42 -11.83
C PRO A 26 -16.88 -4.01 -11.26
N MET A 27 -15.92 -3.23 -11.77
CA MET A 27 -15.68 -1.85 -11.32
C MET A 27 -16.83 -0.93 -11.72
N GLU A 28 -17.28 -0.12 -10.76
CA GLU A 28 -18.33 0.87 -10.95
C GLU A 28 -17.75 2.30 -11.03
N CYS A 29 -16.57 2.53 -10.45
CA CYS A 29 -15.93 3.84 -10.38
C CYS A 29 -15.28 4.30 -11.70
N LEU A 30 -15.12 3.39 -12.67
CA LEU A 30 -14.52 3.66 -13.98
C LEU A 30 -15.46 3.25 -15.11
N ASP A 31 -15.58 4.07 -16.16
CA ASP A 31 -16.25 3.65 -17.39
C ASP A 31 -15.32 2.74 -18.21
N LEU A 32 -15.51 1.45 -18.04
CA LEU A 32 -14.76 0.39 -18.74
C LEU A 32 -15.59 -0.30 -19.84
N SER A 33 -16.65 0.33 -20.31
CA SER A 33 -17.56 -0.25 -21.35
C SER A 33 -16.83 -0.68 -22.63
N LYS A 34 -15.74 0.00 -22.97
CA LYS A 34 -14.92 -0.25 -24.17
C LYS A 34 -13.74 -1.19 -23.96
N TYR A 35 -13.54 -1.70 -22.74
CA TYR A 35 -12.39 -2.53 -22.37
C TYR A 35 -12.83 -3.94 -21.98
N GLU A 36 -11.91 -4.90 -22.11
CA GLU A 36 -12.18 -6.31 -21.82
C GLU A 36 -12.10 -6.61 -20.32
N CYS A 37 -11.12 -6.02 -19.63
CA CYS A 37 -10.89 -6.26 -18.19
C CYS A 37 -11.74 -5.28 -17.37
N LYS A 38 -12.77 -5.78 -16.70
CA LYS A 38 -13.75 -4.95 -15.98
C LYS A 38 -13.71 -5.11 -14.47
N ASN A 39 -13.10 -6.21 -13.99
CA ASN A 39 -13.05 -6.52 -12.58
C ASN A 39 -11.96 -5.73 -11.86
N GLY A 40 -12.28 -5.33 -10.64
CA GLY A 40 -11.37 -4.69 -9.69
C GLY A 40 -11.89 -4.82 -8.28
N ALA A 41 -11.14 -4.34 -7.31
CA ALA A 41 -11.59 -4.30 -5.93
C ALA A 41 -11.65 -2.84 -5.46
N GLU A 42 -12.87 -2.33 -5.29
CA GLU A 42 -13.18 -0.95 -4.94
C GLU A 42 -13.49 -0.80 -3.45
N VAL A 43 -13.05 0.30 -2.85
CA VAL A 43 -13.46 0.67 -1.50
C VAL A 43 -14.92 1.15 -1.53
N LYS A 44 -15.79 0.41 -0.86
CA LYS A 44 -17.22 0.74 -0.73
C LYS A 44 -17.55 1.13 0.71
N GLY A 45 -18.58 1.95 0.88
CA GLY A 45 -19.13 2.29 2.20
C GLY A 45 -18.32 3.27 3.06
N LEU A 46 -17.19 3.81 2.56
CA LEU A 46 -16.46 4.83 3.31
C LEU A 46 -17.29 6.11 3.44
N ASN A 47 -17.52 6.55 4.67
CA ASN A 47 -18.04 7.88 4.98
C ASN A 47 -16.91 8.74 5.58
N PRO A 48 -16.18 9.53 4.77
CA PRO A 48 -15.06 10.31 5.27
C PRO A 48 -15.46 11.40 6.28
N GLU A 49 -16.71 11.85 6.30
CA GLU A 49 -17.19 12.85 7.28
C GLU A 49 -17.03 12.36 8.72
N LYS A 50 -17.17 11.06 8.95
CA LYS A 50 -17.01 10.46 10.29
C LYS A 50 -15.58 10.61 10.84
N PHE A 51 -14.59 10.69 9.96
CA PHE A 51 -13.17 10.72 10.32
C PHE A 51 -12.57 12.12 10.22
N LEU A 52 -12.96 12.90 9.21
CA LEU A 52 -12.34 14.16 8.84
C LEU A 52 -13.21 15.40 9.08
N GLY A 53 -14.48 15.19 9.46
CA GLY A 53 -15.46 16.25 9.55
C GLY A 53 -15.89 16.76 8.17
N ARG A 54 -16.82 17.72 8.15
CA ARG A 54 -17.42 18.23 6.89
C ARG A 54 -16.64 19.33 6.21
N LYS A 55 -15.86 20.10 6.99
CA LYS A 55 -15.21 21.31 6.49
C LYS A 55 -14.11 20.95 5.48
N GLY A 56 -14.21 21.46 4.26
CA GLY A 56 -13.22 21.28 3.22
C GLY A 56 -13.27 19.94 2.48
N LEU A 57 -14.04 18.96 2.96
CA LEU A 57 -14.05 17.57 2.47
C LEU A 57 -14.39 17.46 0.97
N ARG A 58 -15.20 18.37 0.43
CA ARG A 58 -15.58 18.41 -0.99
C ARG A 58 -14.41 18.70 -1.94
N TYR A 59 -13.35 19.30 -1.43
CA TYR A 59 -12.16 19.65 -2.22
C TYR A 59 -11.09 18.56 -2.21
N LEU A 60 -11.24 17.54 -1.36
CA LEU A 60 -10.29 16.44 -1.27
C LEU A 60 -10.62 15.37 -2.31
N ASN A 61 -9.59 14.88 -2.98
CA ASN A 61 -9.70 13.73 -3.86
C ASN A 61 -9.96 12.43 -3.08
N LYS A 62 -10.22 11.34 -3.82
CA LYS A 62 -10.52 10.02 -3.26
C LYS A 62 -9.36 9.48 -2.42
N GLY A 63 -8.12 9.56 -2.93
CA GLY A 63 -6.91 9.10 -2.24
C GLY A 63 -6.65 9.85 -0.94
N THR A 64 -6.85 11.17 -0.94
CA THR A 64 -6.71 11.99 0.28
C THR A 64 -7.75 11.61 1.34
N LYS A 65 -9.00 11.34 0.92
CA LYS A 65 -10.04 10.84 1.83
C LYS A 65 -9.69 9.47 2.40
N PHE A 66 -9.14 8.57 1.61
CA PHE A 66 -8.66 7.28 2.07
C PHE A 66 -7.54 7.44 3.10
N LEU A 67 -6.49 8.20 2.74
CA LEU A 67 -5.35 8.43 3.60
C LEU A 67 -5.73 9.10 4.92
N GLY A 68 -6.52 10.16 4.86
CA GLY A 68 -6.97 10.86 6.06
C GLY A 68 -7.82 9.99 6.98
N SER A 69 -8.75 9.20 6.42
CA SER A 69 -9.58 8.28 7.19
C SER A 69 -8.78 7.15 7.82
N SER A 70 -7.84 6.53 7.08
CA SER A 70 -6.99 5.47 7.61
C SER A 70 -5.99 6.00 8.66
N ALA A 71 -5.44 7.21 8.47
CA ALA A 71 -4.60 7.85 9.46
C ALA A 71 -5.37 8.15 10.76
N LYS A 72 -6.63 8.63 10.65
CA LYS A 72 -7.48 8.83 11.82
C LYS A 72 -7.76 7.53 12.56
N LEU A 73 -8.09 6.47 11.83
CA LEU A 73 -8.27 5.13 12.41
C LEU A 73 -7.00 4.61 13.09
N ALA A 74 -5.82 4.88 12.53
CA ALA A 74 -4.55 4.46 13.12
C ALA A 74 -4.24 5.21 14.41
N VAL A 75 -4.40 6.53 14.41
CA VAL A 75 -4.14 7.40 15.58
C VAL A 75 -5.11 7.07 16.72
N ASP A 76 -6.40 6.82 16.39
CA ASP A 76 -7.40 6.45 17.38
C ASP A 76 -7.13 5.06 17.99
N ASP A 77 -6.81 4.06 17.17
CA ASP A 77 -6.48 2.70 17.63
C ASP A 77 -5.19 2.68 18.48
N ALA A 78 -4.23 3.55 18.16
CA ALA A 78 -3.02 3.72 18.94
C ALA A 78 -3.24 4.51 20.26
N ASN A 79 -4.42 5.10 20.45
CA ASN A 79 -4.70 6.04 21.52
C ASN A 79 -3.58 7.09 21.66
N LEU A 80 -3.17 7.64 20.49
CA LEU A 80 -2.08 8.60 20.40
C LEU A 80 -2.61 10.02 20.41
N GLU A 81 -2.23 10.79 21.41
CA GLU A 81 -2.47 12.24 21.46
C GLU A 81 -1.21 12.97 20.97
N ILE A 82 -1.35 13.72 19.87
CA ILE A 82 -0.26 14.52 19.31
C ILE A 82 -0.40 15.94 19.88
N ASP A 83 0.21 16.16 21.04
CA ASP A 83 0.29 17.47 21.68
C ASP A 83 1.35 18.39 21.00
N GLU A 84 1.57 19.59 21.53
CA GLU A 84 2.51 20.54 20.93
C GLU A 84 3.97 20.08 20.96
N GLU A 85 4.37 19.31 21.97
CA GLU A 85 5.73 18.77 22.12
C GLU A 85 5.94 17.62 21.14
N LEU A 86 5.07 16.62 21.18
CA LEU A 86 5.15 15.43 20.31
C LEU A 86 4.98 15.79 18.83
N ALA A 87 4.25 16.85 18.52
CA ALA A 87 4.08 17.32 17.14
C ALA A 87 5.41 17.62 16.41
N ASN A 88 6.42 18.11 17.15
CA ASN A 88 7.74 18.37 16.58
C ASN A 88 8.53 17.08 16.30
N ASP A 89 8.21 15.99 16.98
CA ASP A 89 8.83 14.67 16.84
C ASP A 89 7.92 13.68 16.07
N THR A 90 6.78 14.16 15.53
CA THR A 90 5.85 13.35 14.75
C THR A 90 5.94 13.71 13.28
N GLY A 91 6.38 12.73 12.48
CA GLY A 91 6.44 12.84 11.02
C GLY A 91 5.41 11.97 10.30
N ILE A 92 5.28 12.17 9.00
CA ILE A 92 4.46 11.34 8.13
C ILE A 92 5.21 10.92 6.88
N LEU A 93 5.13 9.61 6.52
CA LEU A 93 5.83 9.00 5.41
C LEU A 93 4.91 8.00 4.69
N ILE A 94 4.42 8.36 3.53
CA ILE A 94 3.42 7.55 2.81
C ILE A 94 3.92 7.18 1.43
N GLY A 95 3.78 5.90 1.10
CA GLY A 95 3.99 5.37 -0.23
C GLY A 95 2.75 5.55 -1.10
N SER A 96 2.95 6.12 -2.28
CA SER A 96 1.92 6.18 -3.33
C SER A 96 2.62 6.28 -4.67
N SER A 97 2.20 5.50 -5.63
CA SER A 97 2.93 5.45 -6.90
C SER A 97 2.53 6.54 -7.86
N LEU A 98 1.23 6.74 -8.02
CA LEU A 98 0.70 7.80 -8.88
C LEU A 98 0.15 9.00 -8.08
N GLY A 99 -0.13 8.81 -6.78
CA GLY A 99 -0.67 9.88 -5.94
C GLY A 99 -1.91 10.51 -6.59
N ASN A 100 -1.81 11.81 -6.87
CA ASN A 100 -2.90 12.60 -7.44
C ASN A 100 -2.81 12.74 -8.98
N PHE A 101 -2.24 11.76 -9.67
CA PHE A 101 -2.01 11.84 -11.12
C PHE A 101 -3.29 12.12 -11.91
N SER A 102 -4.41 11.47 -11.57
CA SER A 102 -5.69 11.73 -12.21
C SER A 102 -6.14 13.19 -12.08
N GLN A 103 -6.02 13.77 -10.87
CA GLN A 103 -6.36 15.17 -10.64
C GLN A 103 -5.45 16.11 -11.46
N THR A 104 -4.18 15.73 -11.58
CA THR A 104 -3.22 16.45 -12.44
C THR A 104 -3.64 16.39 -13.90
N THR A 105 -4.02 15.21 -14.38
CA THR A 105 -4.49 14.99 -15.76
C THR A 105 -5.76 15.80 -16.03
N ASP A 106 -6.75 15.73 -15.14
CA ASP A 106 -8.00 16.48 -15.26
C ASP A 106 -7.77 18.00 -15.23
N TYR A 107 -6.88 18.45 -14.36
CA TYR A 107 -6.52 19.88 -14.27
C TYR A 107 -5.92 20.39 -15.58
N PHE A 108 -4.98 19.67 -16.18
CA PHE A 108 -4.41 20.04 -17.46
C PHE A 108 -5.38 19.92 -18.62
N HIS A 109 -6.28 18.93 -18.64
CA HIS A 109 -7.34 18.83 -19.62
C HIS A 109 -8.28 20.04 -19.57
N ASN A 110 -8.63 20.50 -18.38
CA ASN A 110 -9.46 21.68 -18.20
C ASN A 110 -8.76 22.97 -18.68
N ILE A 111 -7.44 23.11 -18.42
CA ILE A 111 -6.63 24.20 -18.98
C ILE A 111 -6.74 24.25 -20.52
N ILE A 112 -6.59 23.09 -21.15
CA ILE A 112 -6.60 22.99 -22.61
C ILE A 112 -8.00 23.31 -23.19
N ARG A 113 -9.06 22.85 -22.53
CA ARG A 113 -10.46 23.01 -23.01
C ARG A 113 -11.03 24.41 -22.74
N GLU A 114 -10.79 24.94 -21.55
CA GLU A 114 -11.50 26.11 -21.03
C GLU A 114 -10.59 27.33 -20.93
N GLY A 115 -9.29 27.14 -21.05
CA GLY A 115 -8.27 28.16 -20.84
C GLY A 115 -7.92 28.38 -19.35
N PRO A 116 -6.72 28.89 -19.07
CA PRO A 116 -6.20 29.01 -17.70
C PRO A 116 -6.98 29.98 -16.81
N SER A 117 -7.67 30.96 -17.40
CA SER A 117 -8.44 31.98 -16.65
C SER A 117 -9.73 31.43 -16.04
N ASN A 118 -10.21 30.29 -16.48
CA ASN A 118 -11.47 29.68 -16.03
C ASN A 118 -11.29 28.62 -14.93
N LEU A 119 -10.04 28.36 -14.53
CA LEU A 119 -9.76 27.38 -13.50
C LEU A 119 -9.92 27.93 -12.09
N SER A 120 -10.45 27.09 -11.22
CA SER A 120 -10.49 27.40 -9.80
C SER A 120 -9.07 27.29 -9.20
N PRO A 121 -8.53 28.34 -8.56
CA PRO A 121 -7.23 28.25 -7.86
C PRO A 121 -7.22 27.14 -6.80
N MET A 122 -8.36 26.77 -6.24
CA MET A 122 -8.47 25.70 -5.24
C MET A 122 -8.13 24.31 -5.79
N GLN A 123 -8.31 24.08 -7.10
CA GLN A 123 -7.95 22.82 -7.73
C GLN A 123 -6.44 22.62 -7.83
N SER A 124 -5.66 23.71 -7.88
CA SER A 124 -4.19 23.62 -7.98
C SER A 124 -3.53 23.00 -6.73
N TYR A 125 -4.17 23.09 -5.57
CA TYR A 125 -3.63 22.48 -4.34
C TYR A 125 -3.59 20.96 -4.37
N ASP A 126 -4.44 20.32 -5.17
CA ASP A 126 -4.57 18.85 -5.21
C ASP A 126 -3.81 18.21 -6.40
N VAL A 127 -3.07 19.01 -7.17
CA VAL A 127 -2.32 18.54 -8.34
C VAL A 127 -0.99 17.87 -7.96
N ALA A 128 -0.36 18.29 -6.86
CA ALA A 128 0.94 17.76 -6.47
C ALA A 128 0.82 16.33 -5.89
N LEU A 129 1.78 15.45 -6.22
CA LEU A 129 1.82 14.06 -5.73
C LEU A 129 1.77 13.93 -4.20
N ASN A 130 2.26 14.95 -3.49
CA ASN A 130 2.32 14.99 -2.04
C ASN A 130 1.17 15.77 -1.38
N SER A 131 0.16 16.19 -2.11
CA SER A 131 -0.94 16.99 -1.53
C SER A 131 -1.74 16.21 -0.48
N SER A 132 -1.97 14.92 -0.70
CA SER A 132 -2.68 14.06 0.27
C SER A 132 -1.96 14.01 1.63
N ILE A 133 -0.65 13.86 1.62
CA ILE A 133 0.14 13.79 2.85
C ILE A 133 0.22 15.15 3.55
N ASN A 134 0.29 16.24 2.77
CA ASN A 134 0.28 17.60 3.32
C ASN A 134 -1.05 17.88 4.05
N TYR A 135 -2.18 17.46 3.47
CA TYR A 135 -3.47 17.58 4.13
C TYR A 135 -3.48 16.85 5.47
N VAL A 136 -3.01 15.61 5.51
CA VAL A 136 -2.99 14.79 6.73
C VAL A 136 -2.04 15.38 7.78
N SER A 137 -0.86 15.86 7.38
CA SER A 137 0.08 16.49 8.30
C SER A 137 -0.51 17.74 8.97
N VAL A 138 -1.22 18.55 8.21
CA VAL A 138 -1.92 19.75 8.73
C VAL A 138 -3.10 19.33 9.64
N PHE A 139 -3.86 18.32 9.24
CA PHE A 139 -5.01 17.84 10.01
C PHE A 139 -4.62 17.36 11.42
N PHE A 140 -3.50 16.64 11.53
CA PHE A 140 -2.97 16.16 12.81
C PHE A 140 -1.93 17.11 13.43
N LYS A 141 -1.71 18.30 12.86
CA LYS A 141 -0.75 19.32 13.35
C LYS A 141 0.69 18.80 13.47
N MET A 142 1.08 17.82 12.67
CA MET A 142 2.44 17.29 12.65
C MET A 142 3.43 18.34 12.16
N LYS A 143 4.60 18.46 12.79
CA LYS A 143 5.58 19.53 12.52
C LYS A 143 6.96 19.03 12.11
N SER A 144 7.24 17.69 12.23
CA SER A 144 8.57 17.18 11.93
C SER A 144 8.81 17.16 10.41
N PHE A 145 8.29 16.19 9.70
CA PHE A 145 8.42 16.11 8.23
C PHE A 145 7.20 15.45 7.61
N ALA A 146 6.98 15.74 6.30
CA ALA A 146 5.98 15.08 5.47
C ALA A 146 6.64 14.66 4.15
N ARG A 147 6.64 13.36 3.81
CA ARG A 147 7.29 12.82 2.61
C ARG A 147 6.43 11.78 1.92
N THR A 148 6.30 11.88 0.60
CA THR A 148 5.73 10.84 -0.24
C THR A 148 6.84 10.04 -0.90
N ILE A 149 6.76 8.72 -0.88
CA ILE A 149 7.66 7.82 -1.60
C ILE A 149 6.91 7.24 -2.80
N SER A 150 7.49 7.39 -3.98
CA SER A 150 6.97 6.85 -5.23
C SER A 150 8.02 5.95 -5.87
N SER A 151 7.92 4.66 -5.63
CA SER A 151 8.81 3.61 -6.16
C SER A 151 8.03 2.46 -6.83
N GLY A 152 6.82 2.75 -7.33
CA GLY A 152 5.97 1.76 -7.97
C GLY A 152 5.29 0.83 -6.95
N PHE A 153 5.30 -0.46 -7.23
CA PHE A 153 4.68 -1.48 -6.37
C PHE A 153 5.24 -1.51 -4.95
N THR A 154 6.48 -1.04 -4.74
CA THR A 154 7.15 -1.08 -3.44
C THR A 154 6.96 0.18 -2.59
N SER A 155 6.24 1.19 -3.10
CA SER A 155 6.12 2.50 -2.44
C SER A 155 5.73 2.42 -0.96
N GLY A 156 4.70 1.62 -0.64
CA GLY A 156 4.25 1.44 0.75
C GLY A 156 5.28 0.72 1.64
N THR A 157 5.91 -0.33 1.11
CA THR A 157 6.99 -1.04 1.82
C THR A 157 8.19 -0.14 2.05
N ASP A 158 8.58 0.63 1.02
CA ASP A 158 9.70 1.57 1.10
C ASP A 158 9.39 2.72 2.09
N ALA A 159 8.14 3.16 2.18
CA ALA A 159 7.73 4.15 3.19
C ALA A 159 7.89 3.59 4.61
N ILE A 160 7.41 2.38 4.86
CA ILE A 160 7.55 1.70 6.15
C ILE A 160 9.03 1.48 6.49
N GLY A 161 9.83 0.95 5.55
CA GLY A 161 11.25 0.69 5.74
C GLY A 161 12.07 1.96 6.01
N ASN A 162 11.77 3.05 5.31
CA ASN A 162 12.41 4.34 5.59
C ASN A 162 11.98 4.91 6.95
N ALA A 163 10.73 4.69 7.37
CA ALA A 163 10.26 5.11 8.69
C ALA A 163 11.04 4.43 9.82
N ILE A 164 11.30 3.10 9.71
CA ILE A 164 12.16 2.39 10.67
C ILE A 164 13.53 3.09 10.79
N LYS A 165 14.17 3.35 9.65
CA LYS A 165 15.50 3.96 9.64
C LYS A 165 15.52 5.38 10.24
N LEU A 166 14.45 6.13 10.05
CA LEU A 166 14.33 7.47 10.65
C LEU A 166 14.14 7.40 12.16
N ILE A 167 13.33 6.47 12.68
CA ILE A 167 13.14 6.24 14.11
C ILE A 167 14.44 5.75 14.74
N GLN A 168 15.09 4.72 14.18
CA GLN A 168 16.36 4.17 14.66
C GLN A 168 17.48 5.23 14.72
N ASN A 169 17.45 6.21 13.83
CA ASN A 169 18.40 7.33 13.80
C ASN A 169 17.98 8.53 14.68
N GLY A 170 16.94 8.40 15.47
CA GLY A 170 16.45 9.46 16.38
C GLY A 170 15.92 10.71 15.65
N LYS A 171 15.43 10.57 14.41
CA LYS A 171 14.91 11.70 13.62
C LYS A 171 13.44 12.01 13.91
N ALA A 172 12.73 11.08 14.50
CA ALA A 172 11.36 11.22 14.99
C ALA A 172 11.09 10.15 16.05
N LYS A 173 10.24 10.45 17.01
CA LYS A 173 9.72 9.45 17.98
C LYS A 173 8.53 8.69 17.41
N VAL A 174 7.71 9.38 16.61
CA VAL A 174 6.51 8.84 15.99
C VAL A 174 6.51 9.14 14.51
N ILE A 175 6.18 8.15 13.68
CA ILE A 175 5.97 8.33 12.26
C ILE A 175 4.65 7.67 11.87
N ILE A 176 3.76 8.43 11.26
CA ILE A 176 2.59 7.89 10.58
C ILE A 176 3.08 7.36 9.22
N ALA A 177 3.16 6.05 9.07
CA ALA A 177 3.71 5.43 7.87
C ALA A 177 2.74 4.44 7.23
N GLY A 178 2.90 4.19 5.94
CA GLY A 178 2.05 3.25 5.21
C GLY A 178 1.95 3.53 3.73
N GLY A 179 0.82 3.17 3.13
CA GLY A 179 0.60 3.36 1.70
C GLY A 179 -0.84 3.72 1.36
N VAL A 180 -1.01 4.44 0.27
CA VAL A 180 -2.30 4.78 -0.32
C VAL A 180 -2.24 4.71 -1.83
N GLU A 181 -3.26 4.14 -2.44
CA GLU A 181 -3.49 4.24 -3.89
C GLU A 181 -4.98 4.24 -4.18
N GLN A 182 -5.38 4.97 -5.21
CA GLN A 182 -6.76 5.03 -5.69
C GLN A 182 -6.87 4.46 -7.09
N LEU A 183 -7.96 3.79 -7.39
CA LEU A 183 -8.30 3.39 -8.75
C LEU A 183 -8.57 4.64 -9.59
N SER A 184 -7.96 4.68 -10.77
CA SER A 184 -8.16 5.73 -11.76
C SER A 184 -8.04 5.15 -13.17
N LEU A 185 -8.64 5.84 -14.14
CA LEU A 185 -8.53 5.42 -15.54
C LEU A 185 -7.08 5.48 -16.02
N ASP A 186 -6.31 6.47 -15.59
CA ASP A 186 -4.88 6.59 -15.94
C ASP A 186 -4.08 5.37 -15.48
N LEU A 187 -4.26 4.97 -14.22
CA LEU A 187 -3.60 3.78 -13.66
C LEU A 187 -4.06 2.51 -14.38
N TYR A 188 -5.37 2.38 -14.61
CA TYR A 188 -5.93 1.27 -15.37
C TYR A 188 -5.29 1.16 -16.76
N MET A 189 -5.22 2.27 -17.51
CA MET A 189 -4.65 2.29 -18.86
C MET A 189 -3.18 1.89 -18.88
N ILE A 190 -2.38 2.29 -17.89
CA ILE A 190 -0.96 1.89 -17.80
C ILE A 190 -0.84 0.36 -17.80
N PHE A 191 -1.65 -0.34 -17.02
CA PHE A 191 -1.57 -1.79 -16.89
C PHE A 191 -2.30 -2.53 -18.00
N TYR A 192 -3.45 -2.01 -18.45
CA TYR A 192 -4.19 -2.56 -19.58
C TYR A 192 -3.36 -2.58 -20.88
N MET A 193 -2.74 -1.45 -21.22
CA MET A 193 -1.89 -1.31 -22.41
C MET A 193 -0.66 -2.22 -22.37
N ARG A 194 -0.18 -2.54 -21.17
CA ARG A 194 0.93 -3.48 -20.96
C ARG A 194 0.51 -4.95 -20.89
N LYS A 195 -0.79 -5.23 -21.02
CA LYS A 195 -1.37 -6.58 -20.89
C LYS A 195 -1.00 -7.26 -19.57
N MET A 196 -1.01 -6.49 -18.48
CA MET A 196 -0.70 -6.98 -17.13
C MET A 196 -1.95 -7.33 -16.32
N LEU A 197 -3.14 -6.90 -16.77
CA LEU A 197 -4.40 -7.21 -16.11
C LEU A 197 -4.89 -8.61 -16.47
N ALA A 198 -5.50 -9.29 -15.49
CA ALA A 198 -6.15 -10.56 -15.72
C ALA A 198 -7.24 -10.42 -16.80
N GLY A 199 -7.30 -11.36 -17.74
CA GLY A 199 -8.21 -11.32 -18.87
C GLY A 199 -7.72 -10.51 -20.08
N SER A 200 -6.63 -9.74 -19.95
CA SER A 200 -6.07 -8.94 -21.07
C SER A 200 -5.34 -9.78 -22.13
N ASP A 201 -5.24 -11.08 -21.93
CA ASP A 201 -4.69 -12.06 -22.89
C ASP A 201 -5.73 -12.56 -23.92
N GLY A 202 -6.94 -11.99 -23.91
CA GLY A 202 -8.04 -12.37 -24.81
C GLY A 202 -8.85 -13.59 -24.34
N THR A 203 -8.54 -14.16 -23.16
CA THR A 203 -9.31 -15.29 -22.60
C THR A 203 -10.59 -14.85 -21.91
N GLY A 204 -10.71 -13.56 -21.55
CA GLY A 204 -11.82 -13.04 -20.73
C GLY A 204 -11.82 -13.58 -19.29
N ASN A 205 -10.77 -14.27 -18.88
CA ASN A 205 -10.67 -14.87 -17.55
C ASN A 205 -10.08 -13.88 -16.55
N GLU A 206 -10.93 -13.10 -15.91
CA GLU A 206 -10.56 -12.06 -14.95
C GLU A 206 -10.53 -12.62 -13.51
N ILE A 207 -9.56 -13.47 -13.20
CA ILE A 207 -9.42 -14.10 -11.88
C ILE A 207 -8.03 -13.87 -11.31
N SER A 208 -7.95 -13.46 -10.04
CA SER A 208 -6.69 -13.42 -9.30
C SER A 208 -6.35 -14.82 -8.78
N MET A 209 -5.28 -15.40 -9.31
CA MET A 209 -4.80 -16.75 -8.99
C MET A 209 -3.28 -16.73 -8.73
N PRO A 210 -2.81 -16.11 -7.64
CA PRO A 210 -1.37 -16.05 -7.34
C PRO A 210 -0.74 -17.45 -7.31
N PHE A 211 0.42 -17.57 -7.97
CA PHE A 211 1.21 -18.80 -8.08
C PHE A 211 0.57 -19.99 -8.84
N ASP A 212 -0.70 -19.88 -9.24
CA ASP A 212 -1.37 -20.92 -10.05
C ASP A 212 -0.83 -20.92 -11.50
N LYS A 213 -0.80 -22.10 -12.13
CA LYS A 213 -0.35 -22.25 -13.52
C LYS A 213 -1.25 -21.52 -14.51
N ARG A 214 -2.51 -21.31 -14.19
CA ARG A 214 -3.53 -20.65 -15.02
C ARG A 214 -3.54 -19.13 -14.88
N ARG A 215 -2.72 -18.55 -13.97
CA ARG A 215 -2.67 -17.11 -13.76
C ARG A 215 -2.34 -16.38 -15.05
N ASN A 216 -2.96 -15.24 -15.27
CA ASN A 216 -2.82 -14.50 -16.53
C ASN A 216 -2.71 -12.97 -16.36
N GLY A 217 -2.49 -12.51 -15.15
CA GLY A 217 -2.37 -11.10 -14.78
C GLY A 217 -3.02 -10.82 -13.43
N PHE A 218 -2.92 -9.60 -12.96
CA PHE A 218 -3.51 -9.21 -11.69
C PHE A 218 -4.85 -8.49 -11.86
N ILE A 219 -5.63 -8.45 -10.79
CA ILE A 219 -6.84 -7.63 -10.66
C ILE A 219 -6.48 -6.37 -9.90
N MET A 220 -6.84 -5.20 -10.41
CA MET A 220 -6.56 -3.92 -9.76
C MET A 220 -7.39 -3.71 -8.51
N SER A 221 -6.81 -2.99 -7.56
CA SER A 221 -7.45 -2.63 -6.29
C SER A 221 -7.05 -1.21 -5.88
N GLU A 222 -7.67 -0.73 -4.82
CA GLU A 222 -7.37 0.53 -4.17
C GLU A 222 -7.38 0.39 -2.65
N GLY A 223 -6.87 1.36 -1.94
CA GLY A 223 -6.97 1.40 -0.48
C GLY A 223 -5.91 2.26 0.18
N SER A 224 -5.99 2.33 1.49
CA SER A 224 -4.99 2.98 2.34
C SER A 224 -4.80 2.19 3.63
N TYR A 225 -3.55 1.92 3.93
CA TYR A 225 -3.11 1.15 5.10
C TYR A 225 -2.04 1.96 5.81
N VAL A 226 -2.33 2.37 7.04
CA VAL A 226 -1.52 3.33 7.79
C VAL A 226 -1.24 2.79 9.17
N PHE A 227 -0.01 2.96 9.63
CA PHE A 227 0.50 2.53 10.91
C PHE A 227 1.00 3.73 11.71
N VAL A 228 0.78 3.71 13.01
CA VAL A 228 1.53 4.51 13.98
C VAL A 228 2.78 3.72 14.31
N MET A 229 3.92 4.16 13.80
CA MET A 229 5.23 3.58 14.09
C MET A 229 5.92 4.43 15.13
N GLU A 230 6.42 3.77 16.16
CA GLU A 230 7.00 4.45 17.33
C GLU A 230 8.33 3.83 17.72
N ASP A 231 9.17 4.65 18.31
CA ASP A 231 10.28 4.13 19.11
C ASP A 231 9.74 3.21 20.20
N HIS A 232 10.40 2.07 20.43
CA HIS A 232 9.92 1.05 21.36
C HIS A 232 9.78 1.58 22.79
N GLU A 233 10.78 2.33 23.27
CA GLU A 233 10.76 2.88 24.63
C GLU A 233 9.63 3.91 24.78
N HIS A 234 9.41 4.74 23.76
CA HIS A 234 8.30 5.68 23.72
C HIS A 234 6.95 4.95 23.79
N ALA A 235 6.74 3.92 22.95
CA ALA A 235 5.50 3.15 22.94
C ALA A 235 5.21 2.48 24.28
N VAL A 236 6.22 1.84 24.91
CA VAL A 236 6.10 1.19 26.21
C VAL A 236 5.81 2.22 27.32
N SER A 237 6.52 3.35 27.32
CA SER A 237 6.38 4.39 28.36
C SER A 237 4.98 4.98 28.46
N ARG A 238 4.26 5.07 27.31
CA ARG A 238 2.86 5.56 27.27
C ARG A 238 1.82 4.43 27.36
N GLY A 239 2.24 3.17 27.54
CA GLY A 239 1.34 2.02 27.61
C GLY A 239 0.64 1.71 26.29
N ALA A 240 1.30 1.92 25.15
CA ALA A 240 0.74 1.66 23.83
C ALA A 240 0.42 0.17 23.63
N LYS A 241 -0.65 -0.09 22.89
CA LYS A 241 -0.94 -1.43 22.40
C LYS A 241 -0.06 -1.72 21.19
N ILE A 242 0.95 -2.55 21.38
CA ILE A 242 1.90 -2.95 20.36
C ILE A 242 1.33 -4.16 19.59
N TYR A 243 1.24 -4.06 18.26
CA TYR A 243 0.80 -5.16 17.37
C TYR A 243 1.95 -6.05 16.94
N GLY A 244 3.15 -5.51 16.88
CA GLY A 244 4.36 -6.19 16.47
C GLY A 244 5.51 -5.21 16.31
N GLU A 245 6.69 -5.75 16.04
CA GLU A 245 7.91 -5.00 15.77
C GLU A 245 8.32 -5.22 14.31
N ILE A 246 8.82 -4.18 13.65
CA ILE A 246 9.42 -4.30 12.33
C ILE A 246 10.93 -4.22 12.50
N SER A 247 11.56 -5.39 12.47
CA SER A 247 12.97 -5.55 12.85
C SER A 247 13.94 -5.26 11.72
N GLY A 248 13.52 -5.41 10.44
CA GLY A 248 14.42 -5.23 9.31
C GLY A 248 13.74 -4.79 8.02
N TYR A 249 14.54 -4.20 7.15
CA TYR A 249 14.13 -3.75 5.83
C TYR A 249 15.24 -3.96 4.79
N GLY A 250 14.87 -4.46 3.61
CA GLY A 250 15.78 -4.61 2.48
C GLY A 250 15.15 -4.09 1.19
N SER A 251 15.92 -3.34 0.41
CA SER A 251 15.51 -2.84 -0.91
C SER A 251 16.68 -2.86 -1.87
N LEU A 252 16.48 -3.43 -3.06
CA LEU A 252 17.45 -3.45 -4.14
C LEU A 252 16.78 -3.11 -5.47
N PHE A 253 17.46 -2.34 -6.28
CA PHE A 253 17.07 -2.10 -7.65
C PHE A 253 17.62 -3.21 -8.56
N SER A 254 16.74 -3.89 -9.32
CA SER A 254 17.16 -4.99 -10.19
C SER A 254 17.92 -4.56 -11.43
N GLY A 255 17.80 -3.29 -11.85
CA GLY A 255 18.46 -2.71 -13.02
C GLY A 255 18.12 -3.43 -14.34
N GLY A 256 18.27 -2.75 -15.46
CA GLY A 256 18.24 -3.36 -16.78
C GLY A 256 16.88 -3.68 -17.38
N ARG A 257 16.88 -3.95 -18.68
CA ARG A 257 15.72 -4.41 -19.43
C ARG A 257 15.46 -5.90 -19.21
N ASN A 258 14.27 -6.24 -18.97
CA ASN A 258 13.57 -7.42 -18.48
C ASN A 258 13.88 -8.82 -19.06
N SER A 259 15.01 -9.10 -19.66
CA SER A 259 15.21 -10.38 -20.37
C SER A 259 15.81 -11.52 -19.53
N ASP A 260 16.36 -11.24 -18.36
CA ASP A 260 17.06 -12.24 -17.56
C ASP A 260 16.33 -12.56 -16.26
N ILE A 261 15.52 -13.62 -16.30
CA ILE A 261 14.74 -14.09 -15.14
C ILE A 261 15.66 -14.48 -13.99
N GLU A 262 16.77 -15.17 -14.26
CA GLU A 262 17.68 -15.67 -13.21
C GLU A 262 18.34 -14.51 -12.44
N LYS A 263 18.75 -13.43 -13.12
CA LYS A 263 19.23 -12.22 -12.45
C LYS A 263 18.17 -11.55 -11.58
N ARG A 264 16.91 -11.57 -12.01
CA ARG A 264 15.81 -11.03 -11.21
C ARG A 264 15.52 -11.90 -9.98
N VAL A 265 15.59 -13.21 -10.12
CA VAL A 265 15.51 -14.17 -9.00
C VAL A 265 16.63 -13.93 -8.00
N GLU A 266 17.87 -13.81 -8.48
CA GLU A 266 19.02 -13.48 -7.63
C GLU A 266 18.82 -12.16 -6.88
N LYS A 267 18.36 -11.11 -7.55
CA LYS A 267 18.08 -9.82 -6.90
C LYS A 267 16.98 -9.90 -5.87
N ALA A 268 15.87 -10.57 -6.17
CA ALA A 268 14.77 -10.79 -5.23
C ALA A 268 15.25 -11.55 -3.98
N ARG A 269 16.00 -12.65 -4.18
CA ARG A 269 16.61 -13.41 -3.08
C ARG A 269 17.57 -12.54 -2.25
N ASN A 270 18.42 -11.75 -2.89
CA ASN A 270 19.37 -10.89 -2.21
C ASN A 270 18.65 -9.75 -1.44
N THR A 271 17.51 -9.26 -1.94
CA THR A 271 16.66 -8.28 -1.21
C THR A 271 16.11 -8.89 0.07
N MET A 272 15.56 -10.11 -0.01
CA MET A 272 15.07 -10.83 1.18
C MET A 272 16.21 -11.10 2.17
N LYS A 273 17.39 -11.49 1.67
CA LYS A 273 18.57 -11.70 2.53
C LYS A 273 18.99 -10.41 3.24
N LEU A 274 19.05 -9.28 2.54
CA LEU A 274 19.33 -7.98 3.17
C LEU A 274 18.35 -7.64 4.28
N CYS A 275 17.07 -7.98 4.11
CA CYS A 275 16.06 -7.77 5.16
C CYS A 275 16.34 -8.62 6.40
N LEU A 276 16.72 -9.91 6.21
CA LEU A 276 17.10 -10.81 7.32
C LEU A 276 18.38 -10.33 8.01
N ASP A 277 19.40 -9.94 7.23
CA ASP A 277 20.67 -9.42 7.75
C ASP A 277 20.43 -8.12 8.56
N ASP A 278 19.55 -7.22 8.10
CA ASP A 278 19.18 -5.98 8.79
C ASP A 278 18.40 -6.26 10.10
N ALA A 279 17.57 -7.31 10.09
CA ALA A 279 16.83 -7.77 11.28
C ALA A 279 17.70 -8.57 12.27
N GLY A 280 18.88 -9.01 11.86
CA GLY A 280 19.77 -9.85 12.67
C GLY A 280 19.24 -11.27 12.90
N ILE A 281 18.41 -11.79 11.97
CA ILE A 281 17.82 -13.14 12.05
C ILE A 281 18.23 -13.99 10.84
N SER A 282 17.97 -15.29 10.92
CA SER A 282 18.25 -16.27 9.89
C SER A 282 16.99 -16.80 9.21
N THR A 283 17.15 -17.60 8.18
CA THR A 283 16.04 -18.30 7.52
C THR A 283 15.31 -19.29 8.43
N GLU A 284 15.98 -19.79 9.48
CA GLU A 284 15.41 -20.74 10.44
C GLU A 284 14.37 -20.07 11.36
N ASP A 285 14.44 -18.75 11.50
CA ASP A 285 13.56 -17.95 12.36
C ASP A 285 12.27 -17.51 11.61
N ILE A 286 12.10 -17.93 10.35
CA ILE A 286 10.92 -17.58 9.56
C ILE A 286 9.80 -18.58 9.77
N ASP A 287 8.65 -18.09 10.24
CA ASP A 287 7.44 -18.88 10.47
C ASP A 287 6.38 -18.70 9.37
N LEU A 288 6.38 -17.53 8.68
CA LEU A 288 5.37 -17.20 7.68
C LEU A 288 5.96 -16.25 6.63
N ILE A 289 5.58 -16.41 5.36
CA ILE A 289 5.83 -15.46 4.29
C ILE A 289 4.52 -14.88 3.77
N ASN A 290 4.37 -13.57 3.90
CA ASN A 290 3.33 -12.84 3.21
C ASN A 290 3.88 -12.33 1.87
N ALA A 291 3.68 -13.13 0.83
CA ALA A 291 4.26 -12.93 -0.48
C ALA A 291 3.59 -11.78 -1.25
N ASN A 292 4.31 -11.18 -2.20
CA ASN A 292 3.70 -10.26 -3.15
C ASN A 292 2.58 -10.93 -3.95
N GLY A 293 2.84 -12.12 -4.53
CA GLY A 293 1.87 -13.00 -5.17
C GLY A 293 0.66 -12.29 -5.76
N ASN A 294 0.83 -11.62 -6.92
CA ASN A 294 -0.24 -10.79 -7.50
C ASN A 294 -0.89 -11.39 -8.75
N SER A 295 -0.58 -12.66 -9.07
CA SER A 295 -1.10 -13.35 -10.26
C SER A 295 -0.44 -12.94 -11.59
N ASP A 296 0.58 -12.08 -11.58
CA ASP A 296 1.40 -11.83 -12.77
C ASP A 296 2.33 -13.01 -13.06
N LYS A 297 2.39 -13.40 -14.35
CA LYS A 297 3.13 -14.61 -14.75
C LYS A 297 4.61 -14.58 -14.39
N PHE A 298 5.23 -13.41 -14.51
CA PHE A 298 6.67 -13.25 -14.32
C PHE A 298 7.03 -12.94 -12.87
N SER A 299 6.31 -12.03 -12.22
CA SER A 299 6.60 -11.65 -10.84
C SER A 299 6.41 -12.81 -9.87
N ASP A 300 5.31 -13.57 -9.98
CA ASP A 300 5.06 -14.75 -9.15
C ASP A 300 6.12 -15.85 -9.38
N LEU A 301 6.56 -16.06 -10.64
CA LEU A 301 7.62 -17.02 -10.94
C LEU A 301 8.95 -16.64 -10.30
N ILE A 302 9.32 -15.36 -10.40
CA ILE A 302 10.55 -14.83 -9.82
C ILE A 302 10.53 -14.95 -8.30
N GLU A 303 9.43 -14.55 -7.69
CA GLU A 303 9.26 -14.59 -6.24
C GLU A 303 9.29 -16.02 -5.72
N ALA A 304 8.54 -16.95 -6.32
CA ALA A 304 8.54 -18.35 -5.92
C ALA A 304 9.93 -19.00 -6.02
N LYS A 305 10.70 -18.72 -7.08
CA LYS A 305 12.08 -19.18 -7.22
C LYS A 305 12.97 -18.57 -6.14
N ALA A 306 12.88 -17.26 -5.91
CA ALA A 306 13.70 -16.56 -4.93
C ALA A 306 13.46 -17.05 -3.51
N ILE A 307 12.19 -17.26 -3.11
CA ILE A 307 11.81 -17.85 -1.82
C ILE A 307 12.41 -19.26 -1.69
N LYS A 308 12.24 -20.10 -2.70
CA LYS A 308 12.78 -21.47 -2.70
C LYS A 308 14.30 -21.50 -2.58
N GLU A 309 15.01 -20.64 -3.30
CA GLU A 309 16.48 -20.55 -3.22
C GLU A 309 16.97 -20.01 -1.87
N LEU A 310 16.23 -19.08 -1.26
CA LEU A 310 16.57 -18.51 0.03
C LEU A 310 16.38 -19.52 1.16
N LEU A 311 15.19 -20.11 1.25
CA LEU A 311 14.79 -20.98 2.37
C LEU A 311 15.29 -22.43 2.23
N LYS A 312 15.58 -22.89 1.01
CA LYS A 312 16.00 -24.27 0.74
C LYS A 312 15.03 -25.29 1.36
N LYS A 313 15.50 -26.21 2.22
CA LYS A 313 14.66 -27.23 2.90
C LYS A 313 13.64 -26.60 3.86
N LYS A 314 13.98 -25.54 4.56
CA LYS A 314 13.05 -24.81 5.44
C LYS A 314 11.81 -24.31 4.69
N GLY A 315 11.94 -24.02 3.40
CA GLY A 315 10.80 -23.59 2.56
C GLY A 315 9.70 -24.63 2.34
N GLU A 316 9.93 -25.89 2.68
CA GLU A 316 8.88 -26.94 2.67
C GLU A 316 7.96 -26.86 3.91
N GLU A 317 8.41 -26.19 4.97
CA GLU A 317 7.70 -26.08 6.25
C GLU A 317 7.03 -24.70 6.42
N VAL A 318 7.59 -23.64 5.80
CA VAL A 318 7.10 -22.28 5.98
C VAL A 318 5.89 -22.01 5.08
N PRO A 319 4.73 -21.69 5.64
CA PRO A 319 3.57 -21.33 4.85
C PRO A 319 3.79 -20.01 4.10
N VAL A 320 3.31 -19.97 2.86
CA VAL A 320 3.35 -18.79 2.00
C VAL A 320 1.93 -18.40 1.64
N HIS A 321 1.52 -17.19 1.96
CA HIS A 321 0.21 -16.66 1.58
C HIS A 321 0.31 -15.29 0.90
N THR A 322 -0.78 -14.84 0.31
CA THR A 322 -0.93 -13.48 -0.20
C THR A 322 -2.36 -13.00 -0.03
N VAL A 323 -2.52 -11.73 0.31
CA VAL A 323 -3.83 -11.08 0.42
C VAL A 323 -4.45 -10.75 -0.94
N LYS A 324 -3.66 -10.81 -2.02
CA LYS A 324 -4.07 -10.28 -3.33
C LYS A 324 -5.01 -11.20 -4.10
N SER A 325 -5.17 -12.45 -3.67
CA SER A 325 -6.19 -13.35 -4.21
C SER A 325 -7.62 -12.84 -3.99
N THR A 326 -7.86 -12.16 -2.88
CA THR A 326 -9.17 -11.64 -2.46
C THR A 326 -9.27 -10.12 -2.53
N LEU A 327 -8.16 -9.43 -2.26
CA LEU A 327 -8.07 -7.97 -2.19
C LEU A 327 -7.73 -7.32 -3.54
N GLY A 328 -7.06 -8.06 -4.45
CA GLY A 328 -6.46 -7.48 -5.65
C GLY A 328 -5.12 -6.76 -5.39
N GLU A 329 -4.57 -6.15 -6.43
CA GLU A 329 -3.29 -5.43 -6.44
C GLU A 329 -3.52 -3.92 -6.30
N SER A 330 -3.22 -3.36 -5.15
CA SER A 330 -3.37 -1.93 -4.84
C SER A 330 -2.10 -1.10 -5.10
N TYR A 331 -1.23 -1.58 -5.95
CA TYR A 331 -0.03 -0.92 -6.46
C TYR A 331 0.83 -0.31 -5.35
N GLY A 332 0.92 1.03 -5.24
CA GLY A 332 1.73 1.69 -4.21
C GLY A 332 1.29 1.41 -2.76
N ALA A 333 0.05 0.98 -2.55
CA ALA A 333 -0.46 0.64 -1.21
C ALA A 333 -0.26 -0.84 -0.84
N SER A 334 0.12 -1.72 -1.80
CA SER A 334 0.13 -3.17 -1.61
C SER A 334 1.03 -3.65 -0.48
N GLY A 335 2.25 -3.11 -0.38
CA GLY A 335 3.18 -3.51 0.69
C GLY A 335 2.65 -3.17 2.08
N ALA A 336 1.94 -2.04 2.22
CA ALA A 336 1.27 -1.68 3.47
C ALA A 336 0.07 -2.61 3.77
N ALA A 337 -0.68 -3.06 2.75
CA ALA A 337 -1.74 -4.05 2.92
C ALA A 337 -1.19 -5.40 3.44
N GLN A 338 -0.07 -5.85 2.89
CA GLN A 338 0.62 -7.05 3.33
C GLN A 338 1.13 -6.91 4.76
N THR A 339 1.71 -5.77 5.12
CA THR A 339 2.15 -5.47 6.50
C THR A 339 0.97 -5.50 7.47
N ALA A 340 -0.19 -4.92 7.09
CA ALA A 340 -1.39 -4.96 7.92
C ALA A 340 -1.87 -6.39 8.15
N SER A 341 -1.89 -7.22 7.12
CA SER A 341 -2.23 -8.64 7.23
C SER A 341 -1.27 -9.39 8.15
N ALA A 342 0.05 -9.20 7.99
CA ALA A 342 1.05 -9.85 8.81
C ALA A 342 0.91 -9.49 10.30
N LEU A 343 0.73 -8.21 10.62
CA LEU A 343 0.51 -7.75 12.00
C LEU A 343 -0.77 -8.32 12.61
N LEU A 344 -1.83 -8.46 11.81
CA LEU A 344 -3.08 -9.06 12.28
C LEU A 344 -2.97 -10.57 12.42
N SER A 345 -2.16 -11.25 11.61
CA SER A 345 -1.82 -12.67 11.80
C SER A 345 -1.10 -12.89 13.13
N ILE A 346 -0.08 -12.09 13.42
CA ILE A 346 0.63 -12.14 14.72
C ILE A 346 -0.33 -11.92 15.89
N LYS A 347 -1.14 -10.85 15.82
CA LYS A 347 -2.10 -10.51 16.88
C LYS A 347 -3.11 -11.64 17.17
N ASN A 348 -3.54 -12.35 16.13
CA ASN A 348 -4.59 -13.37 16.23
C ASN A 348 -4.04 -14.80 16.24
N SER A 349 -2.72 -14.98 16.25
CA SER A 349 -2.03 -16.29 16.26
C SER A 349 -2.47 -17.21 15.11
N LEU A 350 -2.58 -16.65 13.91
CA LEU A 350 -2.96 -17.34 12.67
C LEU A 350 -1.85 -17.28 11.62
#